data_10ce9e0fbb571e2f6f1be5d283084a8b
#
_entry.id   10ce9e0fbb571e2f6f1be5d283084a8b
#
_cell.length_a   1.000
_cell.length_b   1.000
_cell.length_c   1.000
_cell.angle_alpha   90.00
_cell.angle_beta   90.00
_cell.angle_gamma   90.00
#
_symmetry.space_group_name_H-M   'P 1'
#
loop_
_entity.id
_entity.type
_entity.pdbx_description
1 polymer ?
#
loop_
_entity_poly.entity_id
_entity_poly.type
_entity_poly.pdbx_seq_one_letter_code
_entity_poly.pdbx_strand_id
1 'polypeptide(L)'
;RHAVNIDLRSQAQKNLFPRGRSHNAAVAVTSLSTNSDSEITAFDFRQGKLLITPTANTPQPRSTASSFIQLPTEQQHISAIKAGPFVIATGIYEEGRYLLYSPEENKAAYFLTYPDHPSYPNIQEKTKGVLYASTVLKARPDNQAFVCADMYSGIIDICRIESNQIERIQQHCFHYPKVNIKEGSRFPDVAYSQNNYFGFSDIAVSQDRIYAIYSGKTYKESGKNFQHCQTLLVFDWDGNLLSNFKLEEPVTHITYDTKEKKIYVSNTSLFQLKNL
;
A
#
# COMPACT_ATOMS: atom_id res chain seq x y z
N ARG A 1 -1.29 8.17 12.48
CA ARG A 1 -2.63 7.83 11.96
C ARG A 1 -3.25 6.77 12.86
N HIS A 2 -4.55 6.84 13.10
CA HIS A 2 -5.29 5.86 13.88
C HIS A 2 -6.16 5.06 12.92
N ALA A 3 -6.16 3.73 13.05
CA ALA A 3 -7.11 2.89 12.34
C ALA A 3 -8.42 2.89 13.13
N VAL A 4 -9.48 3.41 12.56
CA VAL A 4 -10.78 3.57 13.18
C VAL A 4 -11.83 2.90 12.31
N ASN A 5 -12.68 2.08 12.92
CA ASN A 5 -13.90 1.60 12.29
C ASN A 5 -15.01 2.63 12.50
N ILE A 6 -15.68 3.03 11.43
CA ILE A 6 -16.81 3.97 11.47
C ILE A 6 -18.05 3.21 11.02
N ASP A 7 -19.02 3.10 11.88
CA ASP A 7 -20.36 2.66 11.49
C ASP A 7 -21.06 3.82 10.76
N LEU A 8 -21.28 3.67 9.45
CA LEU A 8 -21.86 4.70 8.60
C LEU A 8 -23.31 5.03 8.96
N ARG A 9 -24.03 4.15 9.65
CA ARG A 9 -25.42 4.38 10.06
C ARG A 9 -25.50 5.19 11.36
N SER A 10 -24.74 4.77 12.37
CA SER A 10 -24.73 5.42 13.69
C SER A 10 -23.68 6.50 13.85
N GLN A 11 -22.73 6.63 12.90
CA GLN A 11 -21.51 7.46 12.97
C GLN A 11 -20.63 7.12 14.19
N ALA A 12 -20.85 5.98 14.83
CA ALA A 12 -20.05 5.52 15.94
C ALA A 12 -18.64 5.18 15.46
N GLN A 13 -17.63 5.64 16.20
CA GLN A 13 -16.23 5.38 15.93
C GLN A 13 -15.66 4.42 16.97
N LYS A 14 -14.94 3.41 16.52
CA LYS A 14 -14.22 2.46 17.37
C LYS A 14 -12.80 2.30 16.88
N ASN A 15 -11.81 2.44 17.77
CA ASN A 15 -10.44 2.11 17.44
C ASN A 15 -10.32 0.62 17.12
N LEU A 16 -9.76 0.29 15.94
CA LEU A 16 -9.54 -1.10 15.52
C LEU A 16 -8.47 -1.77 16.37
N PHE A 17 -7.42 -1.02 16.74
CA PHE A 17 -6.32 -1.50 17.54
C PHE A 17 -6.06 -0.55 18.70
N PRO A 18 -5.75 -1.05 19.93
CA PRO A 18 -5.28 -0.23 21.02
C PRO A 18 -3.98 0.49 20.63
N ARG A 19 -3.71 1.65 21.24
CA ARG A 19 -2.43 2.34 21.06
C ARG A 19 -1.42 1.82 22.06
N GLY A 20 -0.21 1.48 21.62
CA GLY A 20 0.87 1.06 22.49
C GLY A 20 1.79 0.01 21.88
N ARG A 21 2.65 -0.58 22.74
CA ARG A 21 3.64 -1.59 22.32
C ARG A 21 3.25 -3.02 22.70
N SER A 22 2.09 -3.24 23.29
CA SER A 22 1.61 -4.59 23.60
C SER A 22 1.36 -5.42 22.32
N HIS A 23 1.20 -6.72 22.46
CA HIS A 23 1.07 -7.66 21.34
C HIS A 23 -0.03 -7.25 20.34
N ASN A 24 -1.17 -6.77 20.84
CA ASN A 24 -2.35 -6.41 20.04
C ASN A 24 -2.51 -4.90 19.83
N ALA A 25 -1.50 -4.11 20.16
CA ALA A 25 -1.53 -2.65 20.04
C ALA A 25 -0.63 -2.16 18.92
N ALA A 26 -0.99 -1.02 18.34
CA ALA A 26 -0.23 -0.35 17.27
C ALA A 26 0.43 0.93 17.77
N VAL A 27 1.64 1.21 17.28
CA VAL A 27 2.37 2.47 17.49
C VAL A 27 2.27 3.36 16.26
N ALA A 28 2.52 2.81 15.08
CA ALA A 28 2.55 3.57 13.83
C ALA A 28 2.10 2.70 12.64
N VAL A 29 0.82 2.80 12.30
CA VAL A 29 0.23 2.09 11.16
C VAL A 29 0.56 2.81 9.86
N THR A 30 1.15 2.08 8.91
CA THR A 30 1.49 2.57 7.56
C THR A 30 0.61 1.99 6.48
N SER A 31 0.08 0.79 6.66
CA SER A 31 -0.89 0.21 5.73
C SER A 31 -2.08 -0.40 6.46
N LEU A 32 -3.23 -0.36 5.79
CA LEU A 32 -4.48 -0.97 6.23
C LEU A 32 -5.09 -1.70 5.04
N SER A 33 -5.53 -2.94 5.25
CA SER A 33 -6.16 -3.74 4.20
C SER A 33 -7.26 -4.64 4.79
N THR A 34 -8.24 -4.94 3.95
CA THR A 34 -9.23 -5.99 4.18
C THR A 34 -8.94 -7.12 3.22
N ASN A 35 -8.60 -8.30 3.72
CA ASN A 35 -8.23 -9.45 2.86
C ASN A 35 -9.42 -10.35 2.56
N SER A 36 -10.51 -10.18 3.29
CA SER A 36 -11.77 -10.90 3.14
C SER A 36 -12.84 -10.14 3.90
N ASP A 37 -14.09 -10.55 3.76
CA ASP A 37 -15.21 -10.05 4.58
C ASP A 37 -15.01 -10.31 6.09
N SER A 38 -14.00 -11.08 6.48
CA SER A 38 -13.77 -11.54 7.85
C SER A 38 -12.59 -10.93 8.58
N GLU A 39 -11.61 -10.37 7.87
CA GLU A 39 -10.36 -9.88 8.49
C GLU A 39 -9.97 -8.48 8.01
N ILE A 40 -9.52 -7.66 8.96
CA ILE A 40 -8.83 -6.39 8.71
C ILE A 40 -7.39 -6.56 9.18
N THR A 41 -6.43 -6.17 8.34
CA THR A 41 -5.01 -6.19 8.65
C THR A 41 -4.45 -4.77 8.70
N ALA A 42 -3.53 -4.52 9.63
CA ALA A 42 -2.82 -3.25 9.76
C ALA A 42 -1.35 -3.50 10.01
N PHE A 43 -0.47 -2.90 9.20
CA PHE A 43 0.96 -3.03 9.41
C PHE A 43 1.48 -1.91 10.29
N ASP A 44 2.12 -2.28 11.42
CA ASP A 44 2.85 -1.37 12.30
C ASP A 44 4.33 -1.37 11.95
N PHE A 45 4.77 -0.34 11.22
CA PHE A 45 6.13 -0.28 10.72
C PHE A 45 7.18 -0.11 11.85
N ARG A 46 6.80 0.47 13.00
CA ARG A 46 7.72 0.64 14.14
C ARG A 46 7.99 -0.67 14.87
N GLN A 47 7.03 -1.57 14.86
CA GLN A 47 7.14 -2.87 15.52
C GLN A 47 7.43 -4.00 14.53
N GLY A 48 7.40 -3.73 13.21
CA GLY A 48 7.61 -4.72 12.16
C GLY A 48 6.58 -5.84 12.18
N LYS A 49 5.34 -5.54 12.59
CA LYS A 49 4.29 -6.56 12.73
C LYS A 49 3.02 -6.22 11.95
N LEU A 50 2.42 -7.25 11.40
CA LEU A 50 1.10 -7.19 10.77
C LEU A 50 0.05 -7.63 11.79
N LEU A 51 -0.75 -6.68 12.25
CA LEU A 51 -1.87 -6.91 13.14
C LEU A 51 -3.07 -7.42 12.35
N ILE A 52 -3.79 -8.39 12.90
CA ILE A 52 -4.98 -9.00 12.28
C ILE A 52 -6.13 -8.90 13.26
N THR A 53 -7.25 -8.36 12.82
CA THR A 53 -8.47 -8.29 13.62
C THR A 53 -9.69 -8.74 12.81
N PRO A 54 -10.62 -9.51 13.38
CA PRO A 54 -11.85 -9.87 12.70
C PRO A 54 -12.71 -8.65 12.41
N THR A 55 -13.46 -8.69 11.31
CA THR A 55 -14.51 -7.70 11.05
C THR A 55 -15.70 -7.89 11.99
N ALA A 56 -16.49 -6.83 12.21
CA ALA A 56 -17.67 -6.89 13.09
C ALA A 56 -18.78 -7.87 12.60
N ASN A 57 -18.71 -8.33 11.35
CA ASN A 57 -19.68 -9.23 10.75
C ASN A 57 -19.38 -10.71 11.02
N THR A 58 -18.25 -11.04 11.64
CA THR A 58 -17.93 -12.42 11.99
C THR A 58 -18.66 -12.77 13.29
N PRO A 59 -19.49 -13.86 13.35
CA PRO A 59 -20.09 -14.35 14.61
C PRO A 59 -18.95 -14.68 15.57
N GLN A 60 -18.77 -13.86 16.60
CA GLN A 60 -17.64 -13.98 17.51
C GLN A 60 -18.02 -14.77 18.75
N PRO A 61 -17.22 -15.75 19.17
CA PRO A 61 -17.07 -16.03 20.58
C PRO A 61 -16.37 -14.83 21.23
N ARG A 62 -16.81 -14.41 22.41
CA ARG A 62 -16.35 -13.22 23.15
C ARG A 62 -14.82 -13.12 23.44
N SER A 63 -13.99 -13.97 22.86
CA SER A 63 -12.54 -14.11 23.15
C SER A 63 -11.61 -14.09 21.92
N THR A 64 -12.04 -13.64 20.73
CA THR A 64 -11.08 -13.53 19.63
C THR A 64 -10.22 -12.29 19.81
N ALA A 65 -9.12 -12.48 20.52
CA ALA A 65 -8.03 -11.53 20.57
C ALA A 65 -7.50 -11.27 19.16
N SER A 66 -7.22 -10.03 18.85
CA SER A 66 -6.46 -9.68 17.64
C SER A 66 -5.14 -10.47 17.66
N SER A 67 -4.80 -11.09 16.55
CA SER A 67 -3.52 -11.78 16.36
C SER A 67 -2.54 -10.87 15.61
N PHE A 68 -1.29 -11.31 15.53
CA PHE A 68 -0.31 -10.61 14.70
C PHE A 68 0.67 -11.60 14.07
N ILE A 69 1.29 -11.16 12.96
CA ILE A 69 2.41 -11.83 12.33
C ILE A 69 3.63 -10.92 12.50
N GLN A 70 4.68 -11.43 13.16
CA GLN A 70 5.96 -10.73 13.25
C GLN A 70 6.74 -10.97 11.96
N LEU A 71 7.17 -9.90 11.28
CA LEU A 71 8.05 -9.99 10.12
C LEU A 71 9.51 -10.16 10.57
N PRO A 72 10.39 -10.71 9.71
CA PRO A 72 11.83 -10.78 9.97
C PRO A 72 12.41 -9.41 10.34
N THR A 73 13.34 -9.36 11.29
CA THR A 73 13.83 -8.10 11.87
C THR A 73 15.13 -7.59 11.26
N GLU A 74 15.72 -8.34 10.34
CA GLU A 74 17.01 -8.03 9.70
C GLU A 74 16.93 -6.83 8.75
N GLN A 75 15.74 -6.58 8.20
CA GLN A 75 15.46 -5.51 7.24
C GLN A 75 14.36 -4.58 7.73
N GLN A 76 14.36 -3.34 7.25
CA GLN A 76 13.32 -2.38 7.60
C GLN A 76 12.14 -2.46 6.63
N HIS A 77 11.00 -2.95 7.12
CA HIS A 77 9.74 -2.97 6.39
C HIS A 77 9.00 -1.64 6.54
N ILE A 78 8.39 -1.14 5.47
CA ILE A 78 7.65 0.14 5.47
C ILE A 78 6.16 -0.08 5.28
N SER A 79 5.77 -1.01 4.41
CA SER A 79 4.38 -1.40 4.17
C SER A 79 4.28 -2.91 4.05
N ALA A 80 3.20 -3.51 4.54
CA ALA A 80 2.95 -4.93 4.38
C ALA A 80 1.45 -5.23 4.29
N ILE A 81 1.12 -6.31 3.57
CA ILE A 81 -0.21 -6.86 3.42
C ILE A 81 -0.17 -8.38 3.58
N LYS A 82 -1.28 -8.98 3.99
CA LYS A 82 -1.49 -10.43 3.94
C LYS A 82 -2.05 -10.81 2.56
N ALA A 83 -1.52 -11.87 1.97
CA ALA A 83 -2.00 -12.47 0.72
C ALA A 83 -2.04 -13.99 0.89
N GLY A 84 -3.20 -14.52 1.30
CA GLY A 84 -3.37 -15.93 1.64
C GLY A 84 -2.46 -16.37 2.79
N PRO A 85 -1.60 -17.39 2.58
CA PRO A 85 -0.64 -17.85 3.60
C PRO A 85 0.58 -16.94 3.72
N PHE A 86 0.76 -15.98 2.82
CA PHE A 86 1.95 -15.14 2.76
C PHE A 86 1.70 -13.73 3.29
N VAL A 87 2.80 -13.07 3.66
CA VAL A 87 2.89 -11.62 3.82
C VAL A 87 3.78 -11.07 2.73
N ILE A 88 3.28 -10.06 2.01
CA ILE A 88 4.05 -9.28 1.04
C ILE A 88 4.40 -7.96 1.69
N ALA A 89 5.67 -7.57 1.62
CA ALA A 89 6.10 -6.30 2.16
C ALA A 89 7.03 -5.54 1.20
N THR A 90 7.02 -4.22 1.33
CA THR A 90 8.02 -3.31 0.79
C THR A 90 8.80 -2.67 1.93
N GLY A 91 10.03 -2.29 1.65
CA GLY A 91 10.91 -1.73 2.65
C GLY A 91 12.23 -1.23 2.07
N ILE A 92 13.24 -1.12 2.93
CA ILE A 92 14.60 -0.76 2.53
C ILE A 92 15.38 -2.05 2.42
N TYR A 93 15.33 -2.67 1.24
CA TYR A 93 15.93 -3.96 0.96
C TYR A 93 17.08 -3.82 -0.05
N GLU A 94 18.09 -4.67 0.08
CA GLU A 94 19.23 -4.74 -0.85
C GLU A 94 19.06 -5.92 -1.83
N GLU A 95 18.28 -6.94 -1.46
CA GLU A 95 18.13 -8.18 -2.22
C GLU A 95 17.01 -8.13 -3.26
N GLY A 96 16.07 -7.20 -3.15
CA GLY A 96 14.94 -7.07 -4.08
C GLY A 96 13.90 -6.08 -3.59
N ARG A 97 12.93 -5.76 -4.45
CA ARG A 97 11.88 -4.76 -4.16
C ARG A 97 10.81 -5.27 -3.20
N TYR A 98 10.49 -6.57 -3.27
CA TYR A 98 9.41 -7.19 -2.50
C TYR A 98 9.91 -8.33 -1.65
N LEU A 99 9.52 -8.33 -0.39
CA LEU A 99 9.60 -9.49 0.49
C LEU A 99 8.35 -10.35 0.30
N LEU A 100 8.53 -11.65 0.12
CA LEU A 100 7.51 -12.68 0.31
C LEU A 100 7.90 -13.48 1.56
N TYR A 101 7.07 -13.42 2.59
CA TYR A 101 7.30 -14.10 3.85
C TYR A 101 6.21 -15.14 4.10
N SER A 102 6.63 -16.39 4.36
CA SER A 102 5.77 -17.49 4.81
C SER A 102 5.89 -17.62 6.35
N PRO A 103 4.88 -17.16 7.13
CA PRO A 103 4.94 -17.25 8.58
C PRO A 103 4.97 -18.70 9.10
N GLU A 104 4.28 -19.62 8.43
CA GLU A 104 4.21 -21.03 8.82
C GLU A 104 5.56 -21.73 8.67
N GLU A 105 6.29 -21.44 7.59
CA GLU A 105 7.61 -22.01 7.32
C GLU A 105 8.74 -21.18 7.92
N ASN A 106 8.44 -19.98 8.42
CA ASN A 106 9.41 -18.97 8.84
C ASN A 106 10.47 -18.69 7.75
N LYS A 107 10.02 -18.60 6.48
CA LYS A 107 10.88 -18.37 5.32
C LYS A 107 10.61 -17.01 4.70
N ALA A 108 11.68 -16.28 4.43
CA ALA A 108 11.68 -15.00 3.75
C ALA A 108 12.45 -15.11 2.43
N ALA A 109 11.89 -14.55 1.36
CA ALA A 109 12.58 -14.43 0.07
C ALA A 109 12.28 -13.07 -0.56
N TYR A 110 13.28 -12.51 -1.26
CA TYR A 110 13.17 -11.22 -1.91
C TYR A 110 13.08 -11.40 -3.42
N PHE A 111 12.24 -10.59 -4.04
CA PHE A 111 11.92 -10.71 -5.45
C PHE A 111 11.94 -9.37 -6.15
N LEU A 112 12.24 -9.42 -7.45
CA LEU A 112 12.22 -8.33 -8.41
C LEU A 112 13.19 -7.20 -8.06
N THR A 113 13.73 -6.59 -9.07
CA THR A 113 14.59 -5.41 -8.92
C THR A 113 13.77 -4.14 -8.77
N TYR A 114 14.34 -3.15 -8.11
CA TYR A 114 13.79 -1.80 -8.13
C TYR A 114 13.83 -1.22 -9.55
N PRO A 115 12.96 -0.23 -9.84
CA PRO A 115 13.07 0.53 -11.09
C PRO A 115 14.42 1.25 -11.18
N ASP A 116 15.02 1.22 -12.35
CA ASP A 116 16.22 2.04 -12.62
C ASP A 116 15.83 3.50 -12.79
N HIS A 117 16.58 4.39 -12.15
CA HIS A 117 16.34 5.81 -12.25
C HIS A 117 17.18 6.42 -13.37
N PRO A 118 16.57 7.04 -14.42
CA PRO A 118 17.31 7.52 -15.58
C PRO A 118 18.46 8.50 -15.27
N SER A 119 18.27 9.35 -14.25
CA SER A 119 19.29 10.33 -13.84
C SER A 119 20.31 9.77 -12.84
N TYR A 120 20.08 8.56 -12.33
CA TYR A 120 20.94 7.92 -11.32
C TYR A 120 21.09 6.42 -11.62
N PRO A 121 21.71 6.04 -12.75
CA PRO A 121 21.72 4.64 -13.21
C PRO A 121 22.56 3.70 -12.32
N ASN A 122 23.46 4.23 -11.50
CA ASN A 122 24.42 3.45 -10.72
C ASN A 122 24.22 3.58 -9.21
N ILE A 123 23.06 4.01 -8.73
CA ILE A 123 22.78 4.06 -7.29
C ILE A 123 22.67 2.66 -6.68
N GLN A 124 23.15 2.52 -5.45
CA GLN A 124 23.12 1.26 -4.71
C GLN A 124 21.67 0.79 -4.47
N GLU A 125 21.47 -0.54 -4.41
CA GLU A 125 20.13 -1.13 -4.17
C GLU A 125 19.51 -0.62 -2.86
N LYS A 126 20.29 -0.44 -1.82
CA LYS A 126 19.82 0.16 -0.56
C LYS A 126 19.28 1.58 -0.75
N THR A 127 19.92 2.38 -1.61
CA THR A 127 19.44 3.73 -1.96
C THR A 127 18.14 3.66 -2.76
N LYS A 128 18.03 2.71 -3.70
CA LYS A 128 16.76 2.42 -4.39
C LYS A 128 15.68 2.01 -3.39
N GLY A 129 16.02 1.17 -2.38
CA GLY A 129 15.12 0.81 -1.29
C GLY A 129 14.56 2.01 -0.56
N VAL A 130 15.39 3.01 -0.21
CA VAL A 130 14.92 4.26 0.41
C VAL A 130 14.06 5.08 -0.56
N LEU A 131 14.47 5.17 -1.82
CA LEU A 131 13.81 5.97 -2.86
C LEU A 131 12.39 5.46 -3.17
N TYR A 132 12.19 4.15 -3.18
CA TYR A 132 10.92 3.51 -3.57
C TYR A 132 10.16 2.85 -2.39
N ALA A 133 10.53 3.16 -1.12
CA ALA A 133 9.92 2.53 0.06
C ALA A 133 8.48 2.96 0.33
N SER A 134 8.12 4.21 -0.05
CA SER A 134 6.78 4.77 0.24
C SER A 134 5.76 4.27 -0.77
N THR A 135 5.05 3.21 -0.44
CA THR A 135 4.14 2.51 -1.35
C THR A 135 2.76 2.28 -0.75
N VAL A 136 1.80 2.06 -1.63
CA VAL A 136 0.48 1.48 -1.32
C VAL A 136 0.43 0.08 -1.91
N LEU A 137 0.13 -0.92 -1.07
CA LEU A 137 0.00 -2.32 -1.44
C LEU A 137 -1.44 -2.79 -1.29
N LYS A 138 -1.95 -3.55 -2.26
CA LYS A 138 -3.25 -4.25 -2.18
C LYS A 138 -3.15 -5.62 -2.83
N ALA A 139 -3.65 -6.66 -2.14
CA ALA A 139 -3.79 -7.99 -2.72
C ALA A 139 -5.11 -8.13 -3.47
N ARG A 140 -5.13 -8.89 -4.56
CA ARG A 140 -6.36 -9.34 -5.22
C ARG A 140 -7.17 -10.22 -4.25
N PRO A 141 -8.51 -10.19 -4.27
CA PRO A 141 -9.32 -10.94 -3.31
C PRO A 141 -9.04 -12.45 -3.24
N ASP A 142 -8.57 -13.07 -4.33
CA ASP A 142 -8.15 -14.47 -4.36
C ASP A 142 -6.73 -14.72 -3.85
N ASN A 143 -6.00 -13.67 -3.49
CA ASN A 143 -4.61 -13.72 -3.01
C ASN A 143 -3.57 -14.24 -4.02
N GLN A 144 -3.90 -14.33 -5.31
CA GLN A 144 -2.97 -14.82 -6.35
C GLN A 144 -2.21 -13.69 -7.04
N ALA A 145 -2.55 -12.43 -6.74
CA ALA A 145 -1.89 -11.25 -7.29
C ALA A 145 -1.91 -10.10 -6.30
N PHE A 146 -1.07 -9.12 -6.53
CA PHE A 146 -1.08 -7.86 -5.79
C PHE A 146 -0.67 -6.70 -6.70
N VAL A 147 -1.02 -5.50 -6.28
CA VAL A 147 -0.60 -4.25 -6.89
C VAL A 147 0.19 -3.43 -5.87
N CYS A 148 1.26 -2.80 -6.34
CA CYS A 148 2.09 -1.88 -5.58
C CYS A 148 2.21 -0.57 -6.34
N ALA A 149 1.84 0.54 -5.74
CA ALA A 149 1.99 1.86 -6.35
C ALA A 149 2.80 2.80 -5.44
N ASP A 150 3.69 3.56 -6.04
CA ASP A 150 4.59 4.47 -5.33
C ASP A 150 3.92 5.81 -5.05
N MET A 151 4.10 6.32 -3.84
CA MET A 151 3.55 7.61 -3.44
C MET A 151 4.34 8.80 -3.99
N TYR A 152 5.65 8.67 -4.17
CA TYR A 152 6.54 9.77 -4.60
C TYR A 152 7.10 9.59 -6.01
N SER A 153 6.63 8.57 -6.73
CA SER A 153 6.85 8.40 -8.16
C SER A 153 5.53 8.01 -8.85
N GLY A 154 5.51 8.05 -10.16
CA GLY A 154 4.36 7.58 -10.95
C GLY A 154 4.49 6.11 -11.32
N ILE A 155 5.05 5.27 -10.46
CA ILE A 155 5.28 3.85 -10.76
C ILE A 155 4.21 3.01 -10.09
N ILE A 156 3.63 2.08 -10.86
CA ILE A 156 2.70 1.06 -10.39
C ILE A 156 3.10 -0.29 -10.97
N ASP A 157 3.32 -1.27 -10.08
CA ASP A 157 3.60 -2.66 -10.41
C ASP A 157 2.37 -3.53 -10.19
N ILE A 158 2.06 -4.38 -11.14
CA ILE A 158 1.07 -5.44 -11.03
C ILE A 158 1.82 -6.76 -11.06
N CYS A 159 1.66 -7.56 -10.00
CA CYS A 159 2.44 -8.76 -9.75
C CYS A 159 1.55 -9.97 -9.48
N ARG A 160 2.02 -11.15 -9.88
CA ARG A 160 1.43 -12.45 -9.58
C ARG A 160 2.22 -13.14 -8.48
N ILE A 161 1.51 -13.94 -7.68
CA ILE A 161 2.11 -14.85 -6.71
C ILE A 161 1.87 -16.27 -7.23
N GLU A 162 2.93 -16.96 -7.60
CA GLU A 162 2.85 -18.33 -8.13
C GLU A 162 4.04 -19.15 -7.62
N SER A 163 3.77 -20.38 -7.16
CA SER A 163 4.82 -21.31 -6.70
C SER A 163 5.78 -20.71 -5.69
N ASN A 164 5.30 -19.92 -4.73
CA ASN A 164 6.08 -19.19 -3.71
C ASN A 164 7.08 -18.18 -4.32
N GLN A 165 6.75 -17.63 -5.48
CA GLN A 165 7.54 -16.60 -6.15
C GLN A 165 6.65 -15.40 -6.50
N ILE A 166 7.29 -14.24 -6.68
CA ILE A 166 6.64 -13.03 -7.20
C ILE A 166 7.13 -12.79 -8.62
N GLU A 167 6.20 -12.73 -9.55
CA GLU A 167 6.43 -12.38 -10.94
C GLU A 167 5.77 -11.03 -11.25
N ARG A 168 6.50 -10.11 -11.91
CA ARG A 168 5.92 -8.87 -12.42
C ARG A 168 5.18 -9.15 -13.71
N ILE A 169 3.86 -8.90 -13.72
CA ILE A 169 3.02 -8.97 -14.92
C ILE A 169 3.27 -7.71 -15.75
N GLN A 170 3.15 -6.54 -15.11
CA GLN A 170 3.31 -5.25 -15.78
C GLN A 170 3.82 -4.19 -14.81
N GLN A 171 4.60 -3.25 -15.33
CA GLN A 171 5.00 -2.02 -14.66
C GLN A 171 4.64 -0.83 -15.54
N HIS A 172 3.93 0.13 -14.98
CA HIS A 172 3.75 1.45 -15.60
C HIS A 172 4.60 2.47 -14.86
N CYS A 173 5.23 3.37 -15.62
CA CYS A 173 6.00 4.49 -15.10
C CYS A 173 5.55 5.78 -15.77
N PHE A 174 4.73 6.58 -15.08
CA PHE A 174 4.29 7.90 -15.57
C PHE A 174 5.37 8.96 -15.36
N HIS A 175 6.12 8.85 -14.29
CA HIS A 175 7.30 9.69 -14.00
C HIS A 175 8.21 9.02 -12.97
N TYR A 176 9.49 9.36 -13.03
CA TYR A 176 10.47 9.04 -12.00
C TYR A 176 10.54 10.15 -10.95
N PRO A 177 10.95 9.83 -9.69
CA PRO A 177 11.03 10.84 -8.63
C PRO A 177 12.13 11.85 -8.91
N LYS A 178 11.86 13.13 -8.67
CA LYS A 178 12.87 14.20 -8.72
C LYS A 178 13.51 14.37 -7.35
N VAL A 179 14.73 13.90 -7.21
CA VAL A 179 15.45 13.80 -5.93
C VAL A 179 16.86 14.36 -6.01
N ASN A 180 17.42 14.68 -4.83
CA ASN A 180 18.85 14.82 -4.63
C ASN A 180 19.30 13.63 -3.78
N ILE A 181 20.31 12.90 -4.26
CA ILE A 181 20.84 11.70 -3.61
C ILE A 181 22.27 11.98 -3.17
N LYS A 182 22.58 11.67 -1.91
CA LYS A 182 23.95 11.62 -1.40
C LYS A 182 24.21 10.22 -0.87
N GLU A 183 25.09 9.51 -1.56
CA GLU A 183 25.59 8.21 -1.14
C GLU A 183 26.83 8.36 -0.25
N GLY A 184 27.25 7.27 0.40
CA GLY A 184 28.47 7.23 1.20
C GLY A 184 28.28 7.35 2.72
N SER A 185 27.05 7.37 3.21
CA SER A 185 26.71 7.23 4.63
C SER A 185 26.13 5.85 4.93
N ARG A 186 26.09 5.48 6.23
CA ARG A 186 25.43 4.24 6.70
C ARG A 186 23.96 4.17 6.24
N PHE A 187 23.32 5.33 6.10
CA PHE A 187 21.99 5.49 5.52
C PHE A 187 22.09 6.50 4.36
N PRO A 188 21.63 6.15 3.15
CA PRO A 188 21.55 7.08 2.03
C PRO A 188 20.66 8.27 2.37
N ASP A 189 21.12 9.47 2.01
CA ASP A 189 20.30 10.69 2.12
C ASP A 189 19.57 10.92 0.80
N VAL A 190 18.26 10.70 0.81
CA VAL A 190 17.37 10.88 -0.34
C VAL A 190 16.38 12.00 -0.03
N ALA A 191 16.58 13.15 -0.66
CA ALA A 191 15.72 14.31 -0.47
C ALA A 191 14.87 14.58 -1.73
N TYR A 192 13.55 14.48 -1.60
CA TYR A 192 12.62 14.82 -2.68
C TYR A 192 12.60 16.33 -2.93
N SER A 193 12.70 16.71 -4.20
CA SER A 193 12.54 18.09 -4.62
C SER A 193 11.12 18.60 -4.38
N GLN A 194 10.94 19.90 -4.14
CA GLN A 194 9.61 20.52 -4.13
C GLN A 194 8.89 20.43 -5.48
N ASN A 195 9.65 20.20 -6.57
CA ASN A 195 9.13 19.94 -7.92
C ASN A 195 8.92 18.44 -8.19
N ASN A 196 9.07 17.57 -7.17
CA ASN A 196 8.72 16.17 -7.32
C ASN A 196 7.19 16.04 -7.44
N TYR A 197 6.75 15.23 -8.41
CA TYR A 197 5.35 14.89 -8.54
C TYR A 197 4.98 13.83 -7.50
N PHE A 198 3.87 14.02 -6.81
CA PHE A 198 3.27 12.99 -6.00
C PHE A 198 2.54 12.01 -6.91
N GLY A 199 2.75 10.72 -6.67
CA GLY A 199 2.17 9.66 -7.47
C GLY A 199 0.79 9.24 -6.97
N PHE A 200 0.75 8.06 -6.37
CA PHE A 200 -0.49 7.43 -5.93
C PHE A 200 -0.74 7.66 -4.44
N SER A 201 -1.96 8.06 -4.09
CA SER A 201 -2.35 8.25 -2.69
C SER A 201 -2.93 6.97 -2.09
N ASP A 202 -3.76 6.25 -2.85
CA ASP A 202 -4.40 5.01 -2.40
C ASP A 202 -4.87 4.17 -3.59
N ILE A 203 -5.17 2.90 -3.32
CA ILE A 203 -5.64 1.91 -4.29
C ILE A 203 -6.82 1.14 -3.67
N ALA A 204 -7.85 0.88 -4.47
CA ALA A 204 -8.85 -0.13 -4.20
C ALA A 204 -8.78 -1.24 -5.25
N VAL A 205 -9.19 -2.45 -4.88
CA VAL A 205 -9.16 -3.60 -5.78
C VAL A 205 -10.46 -4.38 -5.72
N SER A 206 -10.86 -4.95 -6.86
CA SER A 206 -11.86 -5.99 -6.98
C SER A 206 -11.21 -7.25 -7.56
N GLN A 207 -11.98 -8.32 -7.75
CA GLN A 207 -11.50 -9.53 -8.42
C GLN A 207 -10.98 -9.24 -9.83
N ASP A 208 -11.58 -8.26 -10.53
CA ASP A 208 -11.33 -8.02 -11.94
C ASP A 208 -10.59 -6.71 -12.23
N ARG A 209 -10.52 -5.78 -11.26
CA ARG A 209 -10.05 -4.39 -11.48
C ARG A 209 -9.19 -3.86 -10.36
N ILE A 210 -8.30 -2.95 -10.73
CA ILE A 210 -7.48 -2.12 -9.87
C ILE A 210 -7.91 -0.67 -10.08
N TYR A 211 -8.23 0.03 -9.00
CA TYR A 211 -8.66 1.43 -9.00
C TYR A 211 -7.63 2.25 -8.24
N ALA A 212 -6.81 3.02 -8.95
CA ALA A 212 -5.70 3.77 -8.37
C ALA A 212 -5.95 5.27 -8.49
N ILE A 213 -5.97 5.99 -7.37
CA ILE A 213 -6.06 7.44 -7.37
C ILE A 213 -4.67 8.06 -7.45
N TYR A 214 -4.50 8.92 -8.46
CA TYR A 214 -3.23 9.53 -8.83
C TYR A 214 -3.30 11.05 -8.72
N SER A 215 -2.26 11.65 -8.15
CA SER A 215 -2.20 13.10 -7.97
C SER A 215 -1.58 13.83 -9.16
N GLY A 216 -0.34 13.50 -9.53
CA GLY A 216 0.43 14.22 -10.53
C GLY A 216 0.74 15.68 -10.19
N LYS A 217 0.58 16.09 -8.92
CA LYS A 217 0.83 17.46 -8.43
C LYS A 217 2.18 17.54 -7.72
N THR A 218 2.80 18.73 -7.76
CA THR A 218 4.01 19.00 -6.98
C THR A 218 3.69 19.75 -5.69
N TYR A 219 4.58 19.63 -4.70
CA TYR A 219 4.47 20.43 -3.47
C TYR A 219 4.57 21.94 -3.77
N LYS A 220 5.41 22.32 -4.73
CA LYS A 220 5.59 23.71 -5.15
C LYS A 220 4.29 24.34 -5.69
N GLU A 221 3.49 23.57 -6.44
CA GLU A 221 2.24 24.05 -7.05
C GLU A 221 1.06 24.01 -6.07
N SER A 222 1.01 23.00 -5.22
CA SER A 222 -0.20 22.67 -4.45
C SER A 222 -0.02 22.72 -2.93
N GLY A 223 1.20 23.01 -2.45
CA GLY A 223 1.50 23.03 -1.02
C GLY A 223 1.08 21.73 -0.33
N LYS A 224 0.38 21.83 0.79
CA LYS A 224 -0.08 20.66 1.57
C LYS A 224 -1.12 19.80 0.84
N ASN A 225 -1.72 20.30 -0.24
CA ASN A 225 -2.74 19.60 -1.02
C ASN A 225 -2.14 18.74 -2.15
N PHE A 226 -0.81 18.61 -2.25
CA PHE A 226 -0.14 17.83 -3.30
C PHE A 226 -0.55 16.35 -3.31
N GLN A 227 -1.03 15.81 -2.19
CA GLN A 227 -1.52 14.43 -2.05
C GLN A 227 -3.00 14.26 -2.48
N HIS A 228 -3.71 15.33 -2.76
CA HIS A 228 -5.12 15.30 -3.16
C HIS A 228 -5.23 14.92 -4.63
N CYS A 229 -5.76 13.74 -4.88
CA CYS A 229 -5.88 13.15 -6.21
C CYS A 229 -7.17 13.58 -6.90
N GLN A 230 -7.11 13.86 -8.21
CA GLN A 230 -8.28 14.11 -9.06
C GLN A 230 -8.31 13.20 -10.29
N THR A 231 -7.39 12.26 -10.38
CA THR A 231 -7.35 11.27 -11.45
C THR A 231 -7.58 9.89 -10.87
N LEU A 232 -8.52 9.14 -11.43
CA LEU A 232 -8.76 7.73 -11.16
C LEU A 232 -8.32 6.92 -12.38
N LEU A 233 -7.29 6.11 -12.22
CA LEU A 233 -6.83 5.15 -13.21
C LEU A 233 -7.41 3.77 -12.89
N VAL A 234 -7.95 3.10 -13.91
CA VAL A 234 -8.52 1.77 -13.78
C VAL A 234 -7.74 0.80 -14.65
N PHE A 235 -7.20 -0.24 -14.02
CA PHE A 235 -6.45 -1.30 -14.73
C PHE A 235 -7.16 -2.65 -14.54
N ASP A 236 -6.91 -3.58 -15.46
CA ASP A 236 -7.13 -5.01 -15.22
C ASP A 236 -5.90 -5.63 -14.54
N TRP A 237 -6.01 -6.92 -14.17
CA TRP A 237 -4.90 -7.64 -13.54
C TRP A 237 -3.83 -8.14 -14.53
N ASP A 238 -4.05 -7.99 -15.83
CA ASP A 238 -3.04 -8.18 -16.88
C ASP A 238 -2.21 -6.90 -17.11
N GLY A 239 -2.57 -5.82 -16.41
CA GLY A 239 -1.87 -4.55 -16.44
C GLY A 239 -2.32 -3.59 -17.53
N ASN A 240 -3.41 -3.87 -18.25
CA ASN A 240 -3.92 -2.93 -19.23
C ASN A 240 -4.63 -1.76 -18.54
N LEU A 241 -4.29 -0.53 -18.94
CA LEU A 241 -5.03 0.67 -18.51
C LEU A 241 -6.36 0.72 -19.29
N LEU A 242 -7.46 0.49 -18.58
CA LEU A 242 -8.79 0.41 -19.17
C LEU A 242 -9.47 1.77 -19.27
N SER A 243 -9.26 2.62 -18.25
CA SER A 243 -9.93 3.91 -18.16
C SER A 243 -9.14 4.90 -17.33
N ASN A 244 -9.37 6.19 -17.63
CA ASN A 244 -8.82 7.32 -16.89
C ASN A 244 -9.96 8.31 -16.67
N PHE A 245 -10.34 8.53 -15.43
CA PHE A 245 -11.44 9.44 -15.07
C PHE A 245 -10.91 10.64 -14.30
N LYS A 246 -11.46 11.82 -14.58
CA LYS A 246 -11.25 12.99 -13.77
C LYS A 246 -12.34 13.06 -12.69
N LEU A 247 -11.95 13.09 -11.43
CA LEU A 247 -12.86 13.24 -10.30
C LEU A 247 -13.27 14.71 -10.14
N GLU A 248 -14.53 14.95 -9.81
CA GLU A 248 -15.05 16.29 -9.56
C GLU A 248 -14.37 16.92 -8.33
N GLU A 249 -14.26 16.13 -7.25
CA GLU A 249 -13.64 16.56 -5.99
C GLU A 249 -12.29 15.89 -5.76
N PRO A 250 -11.32 16.60 -5.16
CA PRO A 250 -10.04 16.01 -4.80
C PRO A 250 -10.20 15.03 -3.64
N VAL A 251 -9.60 13.84 -3.75
CA VAL A 251 -9.68 12.75 -2.78
C VAL A 251 -8.30 12.25 -2.35
N THR A 252 -8.23 11.57 -1.20
CA THR A 252 -6.98 10.98 -0.69
C THR A 252 -7.09 9.50 -0.43
N HIS A 253 -8.32 8.96 -0.35
CA HIS A 253 -8.57 7.55 -0.09
C HIS A 253 -9.64 7.01 -1.03
N ILE A 254 -9.51 5.71 -1.34
CA ILE A 254 -10.45 4.97 -2.17
C ILE A 254 -10.67 3.58 -1.57
N THR A 255 -11.88 3.08 -1.63
CA THR A 255 -12.21 1.71 -1.26
C THR A 255 -13.29 1.12 -2.17
N TYR A 256 -13.29 -0.20 -2.31
CA TYR A 256 -14.26 -0.95 -3.07
C TYR A 256 -15.09 -1.83 -2.12
N ASP A 257 -16.40 -1.66 -2.16
CA ASP A 257 -17.36 -2.53 -1.46
C ASP A 257 -17.67 -3.75 -2.33
N THR A 258 -17.19 -4.91 -1.91
CA THR A 258 -17.35 -6.18 -2.64
C THR A 258 -18.81 -6.64 -2.69
N LYS A 259 -19.63 -6.31 -1.69
CA LYS A 259 -21.05 -6.72 -1.60
C LYS A 259 -21.92 -5.87 -2.49
N GLU A 260 -21.77 -4.56 -2.40
CA GLU A 260 -22.55 -3.62 -3.21
C GLU A 260 -21.94 -3.37 -4.59
N LYS A 261 -20.71 -3.83 -4.85
CA LYS A 261 -19.93 -3.56 -6.06
C LYS A 261 -19.80 -2.06 -6.36
N LYS A 262 -19.53 -1.26 -5.31
CA LYS A 262 -19.45 0.18 -5.38
C LYS A 262 -18.08 0.70 -4.97
N ILE A 263 -17.67 1.81 -5.55
CA ILE A 263 -16.46 2.52 -5.17
C ILE A 263 -16.83 3.71 -4.31
N TYR A 264 -16.14 3.83 -3.19
CA TYR A 264 -16.22 4.98 -2.30
C TYR A 264 -14.87 5.70 -2.26
N VAL A 265 -14.91 7.01 -2.27
CA VAL A 265 -13.73 7.86 -2.15
C VAL A 265 -13.91 8.81 -0.99
N SER A 266 -12.84 9.22 -0.36
CA SER A 266 -12.89 10.21 0.71
C SER A 266 -11.70 11.14 0.70
N ASN A 267 -11.95 12.31 1.27
CA ASN A 267 -10.96 13.27 1.71
C ASN A 267 -11.26 13.55 3.19
N THR A 268 -12.05 14.56 3.50
CA THR A 268 -12.64 14.83 4.84
C THR A 268 -14.04 14.25 4.97
N SER A 269 -14.72 14.00 3.85
CA SER A 269 -16.05 13.40 3.75
C SER A 269 -15.98 12.15 2.86
N LEU A 270 -16.95 11.24 3.04
CA LEU A 270 -17.06 10.02 2.24
C LEU A 270 -18.05 10.27 1.08
N PHE A 271 -17.64 9.91 -0.12
CA PHE A 271 -18.45 10.01 -1.34
C PHE A 271 -18.53 8.65 -2.05
N GLN A 272 -19.68 8.33 -2.62
CA GLN A 272 -19.83 7.21 -3.53
C GLN A 272 -19.59 7.69 -4.96
N LEU A 273 -18.69 7.03 -5.70
CA LEU A 273 -18.56 7.25 -7.14
C LEU A 273 -19.72 6.54 -7.86
N LYS A 274 -20.44 7.29 -8.69
CA LYS A 274 -21.53 6.79 -9.52
C LYS A 274 -21.06 6.72 -10.98
N ASN A 275 -21.56 5.74 -11.72
CA ASN A 275 -21.32 5.59 -13.19
C ASN A 275 -19.85 5.29 -13.58
N LEU A 276 -19.18 4.42 -12.83
CA LEU A 276 -17.89 3.85 -13.23
C LEU A 276 -18.09 2.49 -13.93
#